data_c9cc28ae243532d384ecf026bf959fd4
#
_entry.id   c9cc28ae243532d384ecf026bf959fd4
#
_cell.length_a   1.000
_cell.length_b   1.000
_cell.length_c   1.000
_cell.angle_alpha   90.00
_cell.angle_beta   90.00
_cell.angle_gamma   90.00
#
_symmetry.space_group_name_H-M   'P 1'
#
loop_
_entity.id
_entity.type
_entity.pdbx_description
1 polymer ?
#
loop_
_entity_poly.entity_id
_entity_poly.type
_entity_poly.pdbx_seq_one_letter_code
_entity_poly.pdbx_strand_id
1 'polypeptide(L)'
;MLNTRKKRIVLVFKRRVSSTLFNNLSRDLKLVFQDDIEVSKIDLQALKEDEIIDADAILLMRHSAVEILKNHVRDPQKLIIVTRTITEEMIFRIYDIPKGSRVLVVNDMPETTADTIVMLHRLGINHLDLIPYEPGITDLSEINAVITPGEAQRVPEGLSNIVDIGDRRLDIMTMLDVMTVLNLGTDRHKQALIRYSDTTLEMHTGIKDRYKDSYILNEVMKQILDLQSTGLLVTDAEYQINYYNVEMERIIRKSMKSNSSMTNYFSPKILSAIMSSSFNDDLLVIEGKQFVVTKTILSAMDKTSGYFFSFEAAAQIRKSSSNLSHKLKKQGLTARYTFNDII
;
A
#
# COMPACT_ATOMS: atom_id res chain seq x y z
N MET A 1 21.48 13.88 1.73
CA MET A 1 20.37 13.29 0.94
C MET A 1 20.98 12.17 0.11
N LEU A 2 20.76 10.92 0.47
CA LEU A 2 21.13 9.78 -0.36
C LEU A 2 20.29 9.85 -1.63
N ASN A 3 20.95 10.00 -2.77
CA ASN A 3 20.33 9.98 -4.09
C ASN A 3 19.81 8.56 -4.35
N THR A 4 18.63 8.23 -3.81
CA THR A 4 18.00 6.93 -4.06
C THR A 4 17.60 6.88 -5.52
N ARG A 5 18.19 5.94 -6.27
CA ARG A 5 17.88 5.69 -7.69
C ARG A 5 16.35 5.54 -7.83
N LYS A 6 15.75 6.27 -8.78
CA LYS A 6 14.35 6.11 -9.13
C LYS A 6 14.05 4.66 -9.54
N LYS A 7 12.91 4.14 -9.10
CA LYS A 7 12.44 2.82 -9.50
C LYS A 7 11.91 2.86 -10.92
N ARG A 8 12.32 1.90 -11.75
CA ARG A 8 11.92 1.85 -13.16
C ARG A 8 10.69 0.98 -13.34
N ILE A 9 9.62 1.57 -13.88
CA ILE A 9 8.39 0.89 -14.26
C ILE A 9 8.30 0.83 -15.78
N VAL A 10 8.02 -0.35 -16.32
CA VAL A 10 7.78 -0.54 -17.75
C VAL A 10 6.32 -0.91 -17.99
N LEU A 11 5.62 -0.11 -18.78
CA LEU A 11 4.28 -0.44 -19.28
C LEU A 11 4.40 -1.21 -20.59
N VAL A 12 3.84 -2.42 -20.63
CA VAL A 12 3.94 -3.30 -21.79
C VAL A 12 2.64 -3.31 -22.57
N PHE A 13 2.73 -2.98 -23.85
CA PHE A 13 1.61 -2.94 -24.79
C PHE A 13 1.82 -3.98 -25.90
N LYS A 14 0.72 -4.54 -26.43
CA LYS A 14 0.79 -5.51 -27.53
C LYS A 14 1.17 -4.89 -28.87
N ARG A 15 0.85 -3.60 -29.07
CA ARG A 15 1.09 -2.80 -30.27
C ARG A 15 1.51 -1.41 -29.87
N ARG A 16 1.99 -0.64 -30.84
CA ARG A 16 2.23 0.79 -30.68
C ARG A 16 0.96 1.48 -30.17
N VAL A 17 1.05 1.95 -28.94
CA VAL A 17 -0.07 2.61 -28.25
C VAL A 17 -0.04 4.11 -28.49
N SER A 18 -1.19 4.75 -28.41
CA SER A 18 -1.30 6.20 -28.44
C SER A 18 -0.46 6.82 -27.33
N SER A 19 0.12 7.98 -27.59
CA SER A 19 0.83 8.75 -26.57
C SER A 19 -0.10 9.16 -25.42
N THR A 20 -1.38 9.36 -25.70
CA THR A 20 -2.42 9.74 -24.73
C THR A 20 -2.60 8.67 -23.66
N LEU A 21 -2.84 7.39 -24.05
CA LEU A 21 -3.02 6.30 -23.08
C LEU A 21 -1.78 6.12 -22.22
N PHE A 22 -0.59 6.09 -22.82
CA PHE A 22 0.67 6.01 -22.06
C PHE A 22 0.81 7.15 -21.05
N ASN A 23 0.54 8.39 -21.48
CA ASN A 23 0.64 9.57 -20.63
C ASN A 23 -0.36 9.53 -19.47
N ASN A 24 -1.59 9.06 -19.71
CA ASN A 24 -2.62 8.93 -18.69
C ASN A 24 -2.25 7.89 -17.63
N LEU A 25 -1.79 6.70 -18.03
CA LEU A 25 -1.32 5.67 -17.10
C LEU A 25 -0.06 6.10 -16.33
N SER A 26 0.88 6.77 -17.01
CA SER A 26 2.07 7.33 -16.36
C SER A 26 1.71 8.42 -15.35
N ARG A 27 0.71 9.26 -15.65
CA ARG A 27 0.19 10.26 -14.73
C ARG A 27 -0.43 9.60 -13.50
N ASP A 28 -1.23 8.55 -13.66
CA ASP A 28 -1.84 7.81 -12.56
C ASP A 28 -0.77 7.26 -11.59
N LEU A 29 0.26 6.61 -12.12
CA LEU A 29 1.39 6.14 -11.32
C LEU A 29 2.11 7.28 -10.59
N LYS A 30 2.36 8.41 -11.28
CA LYS A 30 3.01 9.58 -10.67
C LYS A 30 2.16 10.29 -9.63
N LEU A 31 0.83 10.21 -9.68
CA LEU A 31 -0.04 10.73 -8.61
C LEU A 31 0.20 10.02 -7.28
N VAL A 32 0.56 8.73 -7.30
CA VAL A 32 0.82 7.93 -6.10
C VAL A 32 2.30 7.94 -5.73
N PHE A 33 3.19 7.65 -6.68
CA PHE A 33 4.62 7.41 -6.43
C PHE A 33 5.51 8.64 -6.68
N GLN A 34 4.97 9.70 -7.25
CA GLN A 34 5.64 10.99 -7.49
C GLN A 34 6.99 10.83 -8.23
N ASP A 35 8.07 11.41 -7.66
CA ASP A 35 9.40 11.42 -8.26
C ASP A 35 10.24 10.18 -7.95
N ASP A 36 9.71 9.23 -7.17
CA ASP A 36 10.41 8.01 -6.80
C ASP A 36 10.43 6.97 -7.93
N ILE A 37 9.67 7.23 -9.01
CA ILE A 37 9.57 6.34 -10.16
C ILE A 37 9.97 7.03 -11.48
N GLU A 38 10.40 6.19 -12.41
CA GLU A 38 10.51 6.51 -13.83
C GLU A 38 9.66 5.52 -14.62
N VAL A 39 8.83 6.03 -15.54
CA VAL A 39 7.88 5.21 -16.31
C VAL A 39 8.27 5.23 -17.77
N SER A 40 8.44 4.06 -18.35
CA SER A 40 8.69 3.87 -19.79
C SER A 40 7.69 2.88 -20.38
N LYS A 41 7.71 2.73 -21.71
CA LYS A 41 6.84 1.78 -22.43
C LYS A 41 7.64 0.88 -23.35
N ILE A 42 7.13 -0.35 -23.51
CA ILE A 42 7.62 -1.32 -24.49
C ILE A 42 6.44 -1.82 -25.33
N ASP A 43 6.71 -1.97 -26.61
CA ASP A 43 5.82 -2.65 -27.56
C ASP A 43 6.29 -4.09 -27.73
N LEU A 44 5.43 -5.06 -27.40
CA LEU A 44 5.75 -6.49 -27.53
C LEU A 44 6.16 -6.91 -28.93
N GLN A 45 5.63 -6.25 -29.96
CA GLN A 45 5.97 -6.57 -31.33
C GLN A 45 7.37 -6.08 -31.75
N ALA A 46 7.92 -5.13 -31.01
CA ALA A 46 9.25 -4.58 -31.23
C ALA A 46 10.34 -5.29 -30.38
N LEU A 47 9.95 -6.18 -29.48
CA LEU A 47 10.86 -6.88 -28.57
C LEU A 47 11.62 -7.98 -29.35
N LYS A 48 12.93 -8.04 -29.22
CA LYS A 48 13.78 -9.07 -29.83
C LYS A 48 13.77 -10.33 -28.99
N GLU A 49 13.94 -11.52 -29.60
CA GLU A 49 13.84 -12.81 -28.92
C GLU A 49 14.70 -12.94 -27.66
N ASP A 50 15.91 -12.39 -27.66
CA ASP A 50 16.86 -12.49 -26.52
C ASP A 50 16.88 -11.23 -25.64
N GLU A 51 15.98 -10.29 -25.85
CA GLU A 51 15.97 -9.04 -25.11
C GLU A 51 15.35 -9.22 -23.73
N ILE A 52 16.11 -8.87 -22.69
CA ILE A 52 15.63 -8.90 -21.28
C ILE A 52 15.19 -7.51 -20.87
N ILE A 53 13.98 -7.39 -20.37
CA ILE A 53 13.43 -6.14 -19.84
C ILE A 53 14.06 -5.87 -18.46
N ASP A 54 14.90 -4.85 -18.40
CA ASP A 54 15.51 -4.40 -17.15
C ASP A 54 14.63 -3.33 -16.48
N ALA A 55 13.76 -3.79 -15.57
CA ALA A 55 12.85 -2.94 -14.79
C ALA A 55 12.71 -3.42 -13.36
N ASP A 56 12.25 -2.52 -12.47
CA ASP A 56 11.91 -2.87 -11.08
C ASP A 56 10.46 -3.39 -10.98
N ALA A 57 9.56 -2.95 -11.87
CA ALA A 57 8.21 -3.50 -12.07
C ALA A 57 7.81 -3.45 -13.55
N ILE A 58 7.05 -4.44 -14.01
CA ILE A 58 6.60 -4.58 -15.40
C ILE A 58 5.08 -4.75 -15.38
N LEU A 59 4.37 -3.76 -15.92
CA LEU A 59 2.91 -3.70 -15.91
C LEU A 59 2.35 -4.17 -17.25
N LEU A 60 1.55 -5.22 -17.21
CA LEU A 60 0.94 -5.86 -18.37
C LEU A 60 -0.48 -5.38 -18.55
N MET A 61 -0.77 -4.77 -19.68
CA MET A 61 -2.13 -4.31 -20.01
C MET A 61 -3.10 -5.47 -20.29
N ARG A 62 -2.60 -6.69 -20.48
CA ARG A 62 -3.37 -7.90 -20.82
C ARG A 62 -2.74 -9.14 -20.24
N HIS A 63 -3.58 -10.08 -19.85
CA HIS A 63 -3.16 -11.38 -19.35
C HIS A 63 -2.42 -12.20 -20.42
N SER A 64 -2.86 -12.13 -21.68
CA SER A 64 -2.24 -12.83 -22.81
C SER A 64 -0.77 -12.46 -23.06
N ALA A 65 -0.29 -11.33 -22.52
CA ALA A 65 1.11 -10.92 -22.64
C ALA A 65 2.06 -11.74 -21.72
N VAL A 66 1.56 -12.39 -20.68
CA VAL A 66 2.38 -13.15 -19.70
C VAL A 66 3.20 -14.23 -20.39
N GLU A 67 2.55 -15.03 -21.28
CA GLU A 67 3.22 -16.12 -21.98
C GLU A 67 4.37 -15.65 -22.88
N ILE A 68 4.21 -14.49 -23.48
CA ILE A 68 5.25 -13.89 -24.34
C ILE A 68 6.41 -13.41 -23.48
N LEU A 69 6.10 -12.76 -22.35
CA LEU A 69 7.10 -12.07 -21.51
C LEU A 69 7.88 -12.97 -20.58
N LYS A 70 7.43 -14.20 -20.31
CA LYS A 70 8.12 -15.11 -19.41
C LYS A 70 9.61 -15.33 -19.75
N ASN A 71 9.97 -15.28 -21.04
CA ASN A 71 11.35 -15.43 -21.51
C ASN A 71 12.14 -14.10 -21.53
N HIS A 72 11.48 -12.97 -21.36
CA HIS A 72 12.06 -11.63 -21.40
C HIS A 72 12.22 -11.00 -20.01
N VAL A 73 11.88 -11.74 -18.95
CA VAL A 73 11.91 -11.25 -17.57
C VAL A 73 12.69 -12.23 -16.70
N ARG A 74 13.71 -11.70 -15.99
CA ARG A 74 14.51 -12.52 -15.08
C ARG A 74 13.76 -12.95 -13.81
N ASP A 75 12.86 -12.10 -13.35
CA ASP A 75 12.12 -12.28 -12.10
C ASP A 75 10.62 -12.13 -12.36
N PRO A 76 9.87 -13.24 -12.42
CA PRO A 76 8.42 -13.20 -12.66
C PRO A 76 7.62 -12.44 -11.60
N GLN A 77 8.15 -12.26 -10.37
CA GLN A 77 7.48 -11.50 -9.32
C GLN A 77 7.36 -10.00 -9.65
N LYS A 78 8.12 -9.51 -10.62
CA LYS A 78 8.02 -8.14 -11.12
C LYS A 78 6.91 -7.91 -12.13
N LEU A 79 6.25 -8.97 -12.59
CA LEU A 79 5.13 -8.89 -13.53
C LEU A 79 3.83 -8.58 -12.77
N ILE A 80 3.17 -7.51 -13.16
CA ILE A 80 1.90 -7.06 -12.61
C ILE A 80 0.87 -6.99 -13.73
N ILE A 81 -0.22 -7.73 -13.60
CA ILE A 81 -1.34 -7.63 -14.53
C ILE A 81 -2.21 -6.45 -14.10
N VAL A 82 -2.36 -5.49 -14.99
CA VAL A 82 -3.07 -4.25 -14.69
C VAL A 82 -4.58 -4.46 -14.63
N THR A 83 -5.19 -4.12 -13.52
CA THR A 83 -6.63 -3.93 -13.41
C THR A 83 -6.94 -2.44 -13.62
N ARG A 84 -8.00 -2.15 -14.38
CA ARG A 84 -8.41 -0.79 -14.72
C ARG A 84 -9.86 -0.55 -14.36
N THR A 85 -10.18 0.68 -13.98
CA THR A 85 -11.50 1.14 -13.58
C THR A 85 -11.83 2.48 -14.24
N ILE A 86 -12.97 3.07 -13.88
CA ILE A 86 -13.42 4.38 -14.33
C ILE A 86 -13.65 5.33 -13.15
N THR A 87 -13.91 6.60 -13.45
CA THR A 87 -14.27 7.61 -12.43
C THR A 87 -15.77 7.58 -12.14
N GLU A 88 -16.19 8.16 -11.01
CA GLU A 88 -17.60 8.30 -10.65
C GLU A 88 -18.39 9.08 -11.70
N GLU A 89 -17.82 10.12 -12.28
CA GLU A 89 -18.48 10.91 -13.34
C GLU A 89 -18.90 10.02 -14.51
N MET A 90 -18.06 9.06 -14.90
CA MET A 90 -18.34 8.21 -16.05
C MET A 90 -19.43 7.18 -15.77
N ILE A 91 -19.54 6.67 -14.54
CA ILE A 91 -20.59 5.71 -14.20
C ILE A 91 -21.97 6.37 -14.21
N PHE A 92 -22.10 7.63 -13.81
CA PHE A 92 -23.39 8.35 -13.89
C PHE A 92 -23.90 8.44 -15.32
N ARG A 93 -23.03 8.70 -16.30
CA ARG A 93 -23.42 8.70 -17.71
C ARG A 93 -23.95 7.35 -18.19
N ILE A 94 -23.47 6.25 -17.61
CA ILE A 94 -23.97 4.90 -17.94
C ILE A 94 -25.32 4.66 -17.27
N TYR A 95 -25.54 5.16 -16.05
CA TYR A 95 -26.85 5.04 -15.38
C TYR A 95 -27.96 5.83 -16.05
N ASP A 96 -27.64 6.85 -16.85
CA ASP A 96 -28.61 7.59 -17.67
C ASP A 96 -29.19 6.74 -18.82
N ILE A 97 -28.57 5.61 -19.16
CA ILE A 97 -29.07 4.68 -20.16
C ILE A 97 -30.26 3.90 -19.55
N PRO A 98 -31.43 3.87 -20.21
CA PRO A 98 -32.62 3.21 -19.68
C PRO A 98 -32.40 1.72 -19.40
N LYS A 99 -33.02 1.25 -18.31
CA LYS A 99 -32.99 -0.17 -17.93
C LYS A 99 -33.50 -1.08 -19.05
N GLY A 100 -32.81 -2.17 -19.32
CA GLY A 100 -33.14 -3.15 -20.37
C GLY A 100 -32.69 -2.73 -21.76
N SER A 101 -31.99 -1.58 -21.88
CA SER A 101 -31.39 -1.21 -23.18
C SER A 101 -30.33 -2.20 -23.60
N ARG A 102 -30.32 -2.52 -24.91
CA ARG A 102 -29.24 -3.27 -25.56
C ARG A 102 -28.11 -2.31 -25.92
N VAL A 103 -26.95 -2.52 -25.31
CA VAL A 103 -25.81 -1.59 -25.38
C VAL A 103 -24.62 -2.30 -26.00
N LEU A 104 -24.14 -1.76 -27.12
CA LEU A 104 -22.94 -2.25 -27.77
C LEU A 104 -21.71 -1.74 -27.03
N VAL A 105 -20.82 -2.64 -26.60
CA VAL A 105 -19.55 -2.26 -25.97
C VAL A 105 -18.45 -2.34 -27.04
N VAL A 106 -17.85 -1.19 -27.37
CA VAL A 106 -16.86 -1.07 -28.45
C VAL A 106 -15.49 -0.75 -27.86
N ASN A 107 -14.49 -1.57 -28.18
CA ASN A 107 -13.10 -1.35 -27.81
C ASN A 107 -12.17 -1.74 -28.98
N ASP A 108 -10.85 -1.59 -28.78
CA ASP A 108 -9.84 -1.82 -29.82
C ASP A 108 -9.69 -3.30 -30.23
N MET A 109 -10.04 -4.23 -29.34
CA MET A 109 -9.94 -5.70 -29.57
C MET A 109 -11.01 -6.46 -28.76
N PRO A 110 -11.37 -7.69 -29.18
CA PRO A 110 -12.33 -8.54 -28.46
C PRO A 110 -11.97 -8.77 -26.98
N GLU A 111 -10.68 -9.02 -26.69
CA GLU A 111 -10.19 -9.21 -25.30
C GLU A 111 -10.46 -7.98 -24.43
N THR A 112 -10.14 -6.78 -24.92
CA THR A 112 -10.36 -5.52 -24.18
C THR A 112 -11.84 -5.13 -24.13
N THR A 113 -12.65 -5.55 -25.09
CA THR A 113 -14.11 -5.43 -25.04
C THR A 113 -14.67 -6.28 -23.91
N ALA A 114 -14.28 -7.56 -23.83
CA ALA A 114 -14.67 -8.45 -22.74
C ALA A 114 -14.25 -7.91 -21.37
N ASP A 115 -13.01 -7.44 -21.23
CA ASP A 115 -12.51 -6.79 -20.00
C ASP A 115 -13.36 -5.59 -19.60
N THR A 116 -13.83 -4.80 -20.59
CA THR A 116 -14.69 -3.63 -20.32
C THR A 116 -16.06 -4.09 -19.81
N ILE A 117 -16.66 -5.13 -20.39
CA ILE A 117 -17.94 -5.69 -19.94
C ILE A 117 -17.80 -6.24 -18.51
N VAL A 118 -16.75 -7.01 -18.24
CA VAL A 118 -16.48 -7.54 -16.89
C VAL A 118 -16.31 -6.40 -15.88
N MET A 119 -15.59 -5.33 -16.23
CA MET A 119 -15.44 -4.14 -15.41
C MET A 119 -16.81 -3.50 -15.10
N LEU A 120 -17.65 -3.29 -16.11
CA LEU A 120 -18.97 -2.69 -15.95
C LEU A 120 -19.86 -3.52 -15.02
N HIS A 121 -19.88 -4.85 -15.18
CA HIS A 121 -20.64 -5.73 -14.28
C HIS A 121 -20.12 -5.67 -12.84
N ARG A 122 -18.82 -5.65 -12.63
CA ARG A 122 -18.22 -5.50 -11.28
C ARG A 122 -18.57 -4.16 -10.64
N LEU A 123 -18.72 -3.10 -11.43
CA LEU A 123 -19.17 -1.79 -10.97
C LEU A 123 -20.69 -1.70 -10.75
N GLY A 124 -21.42 -2.82 -10.89
CA GLY A 124 -22.86 -2.90 -10.63
C GLY A 124 -23.75 -2.55 -11.81
N ILE A 125 -23.20 -2.40 -13.03
CA ILE A 125 -23.99 -2.16 -14.24
C ILE A 125 -24.63 -3.49 -14.70
N ASN A 126 -25.75 -3.85 -14.06
CA ASN A 126 -26.50 -5.07 -14.32
C ASN A 126 -27.90 -4.78 -14.89
N HIS A 127 -28.21 -3.52 -15.14
CA HIS A 127 -29.51 -3.09 -15.66
C HIS A 127 -29.54 -2.99 -17.19
N LEU A 128 -28.39 -3.16 -17.85
CA LEU A 128 -28.20 -3.10 -19.29
C LEU A 128 -27.87 -4.49 -19.86
N ASP A 129 -28.28 -4.73 -21.11
CA ASP A 129 -27.86 -5.88 -21.91
C ASP A 129 -26.59 -5.51 -22.70
N LEU A 130 -25.41 -5.87 -22.14
CA LEU A 130 -24.11 -5.49 -22.70
C LEU A 130 -23.67 -6.48 -23.78
N ILE A 131 -23.57 -6.02 -25.02
CA ILE A 131 -23.23 -6.81 -26.19
C ILE A 131 -21.80 -6.47 -26.64
N PRO A 132 -20.88 -7.45 -26.69
CA PRO A 132 -19.53 -7.20 -27.19
C PRO A 132 -19.58 -6.87 -28.69
N TYR A 133 -18.90 -5.80 -29.09
CA TYR A 133 -18.71 -5.51 -30.50
C TYR A 133 -17.64 -6.42 -31.09
N GLU A 134 -18.04 -7.11 -32.19
CA GLU A 134 -17.12 -7.87 -33.06
C GLU A 134 -17.19 -7.28 -34.46
N PRO A 135 -16.05 -7.08 -35.16
CA PRO A 135 -16.03 -6.64 -36.54
C PRO A 135 -16.81 -7.64 -37.41
N GLY A 136 -17.82 -7.16 -38.13
CA GLY A 136 -18.70 -7.97 -38.96
C GLY A 136 -20.12 -8.16 -38.44
N ILE A 137 -20.45 -7.65 -37.24
CA ILE A 137 -21.87 -7.53 -36.82
C ILE A 137 -22.59 -6.62 -37.80
N THR A 138 -23.59 -7.15 -38.49
CA THR A 138 -24.35 -6.44 -39.51
C THR A 138 -25.71 -5.93 -39.03
N ASP A 139 -26.29 -6.58 -38.01
CA ASP A 139 -27.57 -6.18 -37.42
C ASP A 139 -27.38 -5.34 -36.15
N LEU A 140 -27.50 -4.03 -36.33
CA LEU A 140 -27.43 -3.05 -35.26
C LEU A 140 -28.79 -2.42 -34.95
N SER A 141 -29.88 -2.95 -35.54
CA SER A 141 -31.21 -2.32 -35.47
C SER A 141 -31.80 -2.24 -34.07
N GLU A 142 -31.41 -3.15 -33.18
CA GLU A 142 -31.88 -3.18 -31.80
C GLU A 142 -30.91 -2.54 -30.79
N ILE A 143 -29.81 -1.94 -31.23
CA ILE A 143 -28.85 -1.28 -30.35
C ILE A 143 -29.36 0.10 -29.95
N ASN A 144 -29.53 0.33 -28.65
CA ASN A 144 -30.07 1.57 -28.10
C ASN A 144 -28.96 2.57 -27.75
N ALA A 145 -27.78 2.10 -27.39
CA ALA A 145 -26.64 2.92 -27.02
C ALA A 145 -25.33 2.18 -27.26
N VAL A 146 -24.22 2.93 -27.20
CA VAL A 146 -22.86 2.40 -27.29
C VAL A 146 -22.08 2.87 -26.08
N ILE A 147 -21.29 1.98 -25.47
CA ILE A 147 -20.29 2.34 -24.45
C ILE A 147 -18.90 2.06 -25.04
N THR A 148 -18.01 3.05 -24.95
CA THR A 148 -16.64 2.91 -25.43
C THR A 148 -15.64 3.58 -24.49
N PRO A 149 -14.47 2.95 -24.20
CA PRO A 149 -13.43 3.56 -23.38
C PRO A 149 -12.38 4.29 -24.24
N GLY A 150 -12.74 5.48 -24.77
CA GLY A 150 -11.85 6.31 -25.59
C GLY A 150 -11.69 5.85 -27.04
N GLU A 151 -12.55 4.96 -27.53
CA GLU A 151 -12.46 4.39 -28.89
C GLU A 151 -13.67 4.77 -29.76
N ALA A 152 -14.20 6.00 -29.56
CA ALA A 152 -15.40 6.47 -30.28
C ALA A 152 -15.26 6.39 -31.84
N GLN A 153 -14.04 6.52 -32.35
CA GLN A 153 -13.75 6.39 -33.79
C GLN A 153 -13.94 4.96 -34.34
N ARG A 154 -14.12 3.97 -33.47
CA ARG A 154 -14.36 2.56 -33.87
C ARG A 154 -15.84 2.18 -33.82
N VAL A 155 -16.67 3.08 -33.33
CA VAL A 155 -18.12 2.84 -33.28
C VAL A 155 -18.67 2.76 -34.71
N PRO A 156 -19.47 1.74 -35.02
CA PRO A 156 -20.10 1.62 -36.33
C PRO A 156 -20.94 2.85 -36.69
N GLU A 157 -20.94 3.21 -37.97
CA GLU A 157 -21.76 4.27 -38.49
C GLU A 157 -23.25 4.01 -38.25
N GLY A 158 -24.02 5.07 -38.03
CA GLY A 158 -25.47 5.01 -37.79
C GLY A 158 -25.90 4.87 -36.34
N LEU A 159 -24.97 4.67 -35.39
CA LEU A 159 -25.26 4.70 -33.95
C LEU A 159 -24.99 6.09 -33.38
N SER A 160 -26.00 6.67 -32.71
CA SER A 160 -25.95 8.08 -32.26
C SER A 160 -25.83 8.28 -30.75
N ASN A 161 -26.24 7.32 -29.96
CA ASN A 161 -26.16 7.41 -28.50
C ASN A 161 -24.85 6.80 -27.97
N ILE A 162 -23.76 7.55 -28.05
CA ILE A 162 -22.41 7.08 -27.69
C ILE A 162 -22.03 7.64 -26.33
N VAL A 163 -21.84 6.77 -25.35
CA VAL A 163 -21.29 7.07 -24.03
C VAL A 163 -19.81 6.71 -24.03
N ASP A 164 -18.96 7.71 -24.27
CA ASP A 164 -17.53 7.55 -24.12
C ASP A 164 -17.13 7.71 -22.65
N ILE A 165 -16.66 6.62 -22.05
CA ILE A 165 -16.19 6.58 -20.66
C ILE A 165 -14.70 6.96 -20.52
N GLY A 166 -14.09 7.40 -21.61
CA GLY A 166 -12.69 7.85 -21.62
C GLY A 166 -11.68 6.73 -21.34
N ASP A 167 -10.41 7.10 -21.24
CA ASP A 167 -9.34 6.17 -20.89
C ASP A 167 -9.55 5.65 -19.45
N ARG A 168 -9.58 4.31 -19.32
CA ARG A 168 -9.71 3.66 -18.02
C ARG A 168 -8.48 3.93 -17.15
N ARG A 169 -8.73 4.25 -15.87
CA ARG A 169 -7.73 4.53 -14.84
C ARG A 169 -7.15 3.24 -14.23
N LEU A 170 -5.99 3.31 -13.63
CA LEU A 170 -5.47 2.17 -12.86
C LEU A 170 -6.31 1.97 -11.59
N ASP A 171 -6.67 0.71 -11.31
CA ASP A 171 -7.39 0.38 -10.07
C ASP A 171 -6.45 0.39 -8.86
N ILE A 172 -7.01 0.58 -7.66
CA ILE A 172 -6.27 0.58 -6.39
C ILE A 172 -5.44 -0.70 -6.20
N MET A 173 -5.95 -1.86 -6.66
CA MET A 173 -5.21 -3.13 -6.57
C MET A 173 -3.92 -3.07 -7.36
N THR A 174 -3.94 -2.58 -8.58
CA THR A 174 -2.71 -2.38 -9.37
C THR A 174 -1.71 -1.46 -8.65
N MET A 175 -2.19 -0.39 -8.02
CA MET A 175 -1.32 0.52 -7.26
C MET A 175 -0.70 -0.15 -6.03
N LEU A 176 -1.46 -1.00 -5.32
CA LEU A 176 -0.97 -1.78 -4.18
C LEU A 176 0.07 -2.82 -4.61
N ASP A 177 -0.15 -3.51 -5.73
CA ASP A 177 0.82 -4.46 -6.29
C ASP A 177 2.13 -3.75 -6.67
N VAL A 178 2.04 -2.60 -7.34
CA VAL A 178 3.21 -1.77 -7.67
C VAL A 178 3.94 -1.32 -6.40
N MET A 179 3.20 -0.85 -5.39
CA MET A 179 3.77 -0.43 -4.10
C MET A 179 4.55 -1.57 -3.44
N THR A 180 3.99 -2.76 -3.47
CA THR A 180 4.58 -3.99 -2.89
C THR A 180 5.83 -4.40 -3.65
N VAL A 181 5.75 -4.55 -4.98
CA VAL A 181 6.86 -4.99 -5.83
C VAL A 181 8.04 -4.01 -5.77
N LEU A 182 7.77 -2.71 -5.74
CA LEU A 182 8.80 -1.68 -5.66
C LEU A 182 9.33 -1.45 -4.23
N ASN A 183 8.66 -2.00 -3.22
CA ASN A 183 8.89 -1.69 -1.80
C ASN A 183 8.82 -0.18 -1.51
N LEU A 184 7.78 0.48 -2.05
CA LEU A 184 7.51 1.91 -1.91
C LEU A 184 6.27 2.13 -1.03
N GLY A 185 6.42 1.94 0.29
CA GLY A 185 5.31 2.02 1.26
C GLY A 185 5.46 3.14 2.29
N THR A 186 6.10 4.28 1.96
CA THR A 186 6.19 5.43 2.89
C THR A 186 4.82 6.04 3.17
N ASP A 187 4.67 6.74 4.28
CA ASP A 187 3.41 7.40 4.64
C ASP A 187 2.93 8.38 3.55
N ARG A 188 3.88 9.03 2.86
CA ARG A 188 3.58 9.88 1.70
C ARG A 188 2.88 9.10 0.58
N HIS A 189 3.39 7.91 0.24
CA HIS A 189 2.79 7.05 -0.79
C HIS A 189 1.41 6.53 -0.37
N LYS A 190 1.25 6.12 0.90
CA LYS A 190 -0.03 5.66 1.45
C LYS A 190 -1.10 6.73 1.40
N GLN A 191 -0.77 7.96 1.82
CA GLN A 191 -1.68 9.10 1.72
C GLN A 191 -2.01 9.47 0.28
N ALA A 192 -1.04 9.42 -0.63
CA ALA A 192 -1.27 9.66 -2.05
C ALA A 192 -2.18 8.59 -2.67
N LEU A 193 -2.02 7.32 -2.28
CA LEU A 193 -2.87 6.22 -2.71
C LEU A 193 -4.32 6.40 -2.24
N ILE A 194 -4.54 6.81 -0.98
CA ILE A 194 -5.86 7.10 -0.45
C ILE A 194 -6.53 8.21 -1.28
N ARG A 195 -5.83 9.33 -1.49
CA ARG A 195 -6.36 10.43 -2.34
C ARG A 195 -6.66 9.98 -3.77
N TYR A 196 -5.78 9.16 -4.36
CA TYR A 196 -6.00 8.59 -5.68
C TYR A 196 -7.25 7.71 -5.72
N SER A 197 -7.43 6.85 -4.72
CA SER A 197 -8.58 5.94 -4.63
C SER A 197 -9.92 6.66 -4.50
N ASP A 198 -9.93 7.93 -4.01
CA ASP A 198 -11.14 8.76 -3.97
C ASP A 198 -11.57 9.30 -5.34
N THR A 199 -10.69 9.21 -6.34
CA THR A 199 -10.98 9.68 -7.71
C THR A 199 -11.41 8.55 -8.65
N THR A 200 -11.41 7.30 -8.20
CA THR A 200 -11.70 6.12 -9.00
C THR A 200 -12.72 5.22 -8.32
N LEU A 201 -13.50 4.50 -9.11
CA LEU A 201 -14.42 3.50 -8.59
C LEU A 201 -13.66 2.22 -8.20
N GLU A 202 -14.14 1.59 -7.14
CA GLU A 202 -13.54 0.38 -6.60
C GLU A 202 -14.02 -0.86 -7.36
N MET A 203 -13.08 -1.63 -7.92
CA MET A 203 -13.36 -2.89 -8.62
C MET A 203 -13.50 -4.09 -7.66
N HIS A 204 -12.99 -3.96 -6.43
CA HIS A 204 -12.99 -5.00 -5.41
C HIS A 204 -13.60 -4.44 -4.14
N THR A 205 -14.87 -4.75 -3.90
CA THR A 205 -15.67 -4.21 -2.79
C THR A 205 -14.95 -4.32 -1.44
N GLY A 206 -14.82 -3.18 -0.77
CA GLY A 206 -14.30 -3.07 0.60
C GLY A 206 -12.77 -3.02 0.73
N ILE A 207 -11.98 -3.10 -0.33
CA ILE A 207 -10.52 -2.99 -0.24
C ILE A 207 -10.09 -1.57 0.10
N LYS A 208 -10.69 -0.58 -0.54
CA LYS A 208 -10.44 0.85 -0.28
C LYS A 208 -10.73 1.20 1.18
N ASP A 209 -11.89 0.77 1.68
CA ASP A 209 -12.31 1.05 3.05
C ASP A 209 -11.39 0.34 4.05
N ARG A 210 -11.12 -0.95 3.85
CA ARG A 210 -10.17 -1.70 4.70
C ARG A 210 -8.77 -1.09 4.72
N TYR A 211 -8.30 -0.62 3.57
CA TYR A 211 -7.00 0.05 3.50
C TYR A 211 -7.02 1.37 4.27
N LYS A 212 -8.08 2.19 4.12
CA LYS A 212 -8.26 3.44 4.87
C LYS A 212 -8.34 3.20 6.37
N ASP A 213 -9.17 2.25 6.80
CA ASP A 213 -9.34 1.91 8.21
C ASP A 213 -8.04 1.43 8.84
N SER A 214 -7.32 0.54 8.13
CA SER A 214 -6.00 0.08 8.58
C SER A 214 -4.99 1.22 8.68
N TYR A 215 -4.99 2.14 7.71
CA TYR A 215 -4.11 3.30 7.72
C TYR A 215 -4.43 4.23 8.90
N ILE A 216 -5.71 4.59 9.10
CA ILE A 216 -6.15 5.47 10.18
C ILE A 216 -5.82 4.85 11.53
N LEU A 217 -6.10 3.55 11.72
CA LEU A 217 -5.78 2.85 12.95
C LEU A 217 -4.28 2.90 13.26
N ASN A 218 -3.44 2.63 12.26
CA ASN A 218 -1.99 2.70 12.42
C ASN A 218 -1.49 4.11 12.79
N GLU A 219 -2.05 5.16 12.17
CA GLU A 219 -1.69 6.56 12.50
C GLU A 219 -2.13 6.94 13.92
N VAL A 220 -3.33 6.55 14.33
CA VAL A 220 -3.83 6.79 15.70
C VAL A 220 -2.95 6.05 16.71
N MET A 221 -2.61 4.79 16.45
CA MET A 221 -1.72 4.01 17.33
C MET A 221 -0.34 4.66 17.46
N LYS A 222 0.26 5.13 16.36
CA LYS A 222 1.52 5.88 16.39
C LYS A 222 1.42 7.11 17.30
N GLN A 223 0.37 7.93 17.11
CA GLN A 223 0.17 9.13 17.92
C GLN A 223 0.04 8.80 19.41
N ILE A 224 -0.71 7.75 19.77
CA ILE A 224 -0.85 7.30 21.16
C ILE A 224 0.52 6.88 21.75
N LEU A 225 1.31 6.14 20.97
CA LEU A 225 2.64 5.67 21.40
C LEU A 225 3.65 6.83 21.50
N ASP A 226 3.55 7.85 20.66
CA ASP A 226 4.40 9.05 20.72
C ASP A 226 4.08 9.96 21.88
N LEU A 227 2.86 9.89 22.46
CA LEU A 227 2.49 10.60 23.68
C LEU A 227 3.07 9.96 24.95
N GLN A 228 3.59 8.73 24.87
CA GLN A 228 4.16 8.06 26.03
C GLN A 228 5.51 8.68 26.43
N SER A 229 5.72 8.85 27.73
CA SER A 229 7.00 9.30 28.30
C SER A 229 8.03 8.17 28.46
N THR A 230 7.67 6.97 28.05
CA THR A 230 8.51 5.78 28.03
C THR A 230 9.03 5.56 26.61
N GLY A 231 10.33 5.31 26.44
CA GLY A 231 10.88 4.93 25.14
C GLY A 231 10.36 3.56 24.72
N LEU A 232 9.78 3.46 23.52
CA LEU A 232 9.21 2.23 23.00
C LEU A 232 9.96 1.84 21.73
N LEU A 233 10.29 0.56 21.61
CA LEU A 233 10.98 -0.03 20.46
C LEU A 233 10.39 -1.40 20.15
N VAL A 234 10.06 -1.63 18.88
CA VAL A 234 9.60 -2.92 18.35
C VAL A 234 10.55 -3.39 17.28
N THR A 235 10.93 -4.65 17.35
CA THR A 235 11.79 -5.30 16.35
C THR A 235 11.13 -6.56 15.81
N ASP A 236 11.64 -7.06 14.68
CA ASP A 236 11.39 -8.44 14.25
C ASP A 236 12.23 -9.45 15.07
N ALA A 237 12.17 -10.71 14.68
CA ALA A 237 12.90 -11.80 15.33
C ALA A 237 14.44 -11.68 15.14
N GLU A 238 14.88 -10.99 14.11
CA GLU A 238 16.28 -10.71 13.75
C GLU A 238 16.78 -9.38 14.33
N TYR A 239 16.01 -8.74 15.22
CA TYR A 239 16.29 -7.45 15.84
C TYR A 239 16.41 -6.28 14.84
N GLN A 240 15.72 -6.36 13.68
CA GLN A 240 15.52 -5.20 12.82
C GLN A 240 14.40 -4.34 13.38
N ILE A 241 14.57 -3.03 13.39
CA ILE A 241 13.64 -2.09 13.99
C ILE A 241 12.42 -1.91 13.09
N ASN A 242 11.24 -2.32 13.58
CA ASN A 242 9.97 -2.11 12.91
C ASN A 242 9.29 -0.80 13.32
N TYR A 243 9.40 -0.46 14.62
CA TYR A 243 8.80 0.75 15.16
C TYR A 243 9.62 1.28 16.34
N TYR A 244 9.60 2.58 16.53
CA TYR A 244 10.09 3.29 17.71
C TYR A 244 9.28 4.59 17.87
N ASN A 245 9.12 5.07 19.13
CA ASN A 245 8.46 6.34 19.38
C ASN A 245 9.47 7.49 19.54
N VAL A 246 8.95 8.73 19.58
CA VAL A 246 9.76 9.95 19.71
C VAL A 246 10.62 9.94 20.99
N GLU A 247 10.12 9.36 22.10
CA GLU A 247 10.90 9.28 23.35
C GLU A 247 12.12 8.37 23.21
N MET A 248 12.04 7.31 22.39
CA MET A 248 13.17 6.44 22.14
C MET A 248 14.32 7.17 21.43
N GLU A 249 14.03 8.04 20.45
CA GLU A 249 15.05 8.88 19.82
C GLU A 249 15.70 9.85 20.82
N ARG A 250 14.92 10.40 21.75
CA ARG A 250 15.44 11.26 22.81
C ARG A 250 16.36 10.53 23.78
N ILE A 251 16.05 9.25 24.08
CA ILE A 251 16.88 8.39 24.94
C ILE A 251 18.21 8.09 24.27
N ILE A 252 18.18 7.68 23.01
CA ILE A 252 19.36 7.30 22.22
C ILE A 252 20.16 8.53 21.74
N ARG A 253 19.55 9.72 21.71
CA ARG A 253 20.12 10.96 21.18
C ARG A 253 20.60 10.89 19.75
N LYS A 254 19.98 10.01 18.95
CA LYS A 254 20.24 9.83 17.54
C LYS A 254 18.92 9.68 16.79
N SER A 255 18.87 10.20 15.58
CA SER A 255 17.73 9.90 14.69
C SER A 255 17.76 8.43 14.31
N MET A 256 16.65 7.76 14.50
CA MET A 256 16.48 6.34 14.24
C MET A 256 15.82 6.13 12.86
N LYS A 257 15.94 4.92 12.34
CA LYS A 257 15.31 4.53 11.06
C LYS A 257 14.66 3.17 11.23
N SER A 258 13.42 3.06 10.74
CA SER A 258 12.77 1.75 10.56
C SER A 258 13.54 0.90 9.54
N ASN A 259 13.44 -0.41 9.65
CA ASN A 259 14.15 -1.38 8.83
C ASN A 259 15.68 -1.28 8.95
N SER A 260 16.19 -0.85 10.10
CA SER A 260 17.60 -0.86 10.43
C SER A 260 17.88 -1.72 11.66
N SER A 261 19.10 -2.26 11.76
CA SER A 261 19.47 -3.11 12.90
C SER A 261 19.62 -2.31 14.20
N MET A 262 19.17 -2.87 15.32
CA MET A 262 19.44 -2.36 16.66
C MET A 262 20.94 -2.11 16.93
N THR A 263 21.81 -2.87 16.26
CA THR A 263 23.28 -2.73 16.40
C THR A 263 23.81 -1.34 16.02
N ASN A 264 23.05 -0.57 15.24
CA ASN A 264 23.42 0.78 14.83
C ASN A 264 23.24 1.83 15.95
N TYR A 265 22.46 1.50 16.99
CA TYR A 265 22.01 2.46 18.00
C TYR A 265 22.47 2.14 19.41
N PHE A 266 22.71 0.88 19.72
CA PHE A 266 23.11 0.45 21.05
C PHE A 266 24.55 -0.03 21.09
N SER A 267 25.23 0.17 22.23
CA SER A 267 26.58 -0.35 22.42
C SER A 267 26.57 -1.88 22.52
N PRO A 268 27.69 -2.57 22.18
CA PRO A 268 27.79 -4.03 22.27
C PRO A 268 27.42 -4.59 23.66
N LYS A 269 27.75 -3.86 24.72
CA LYS A 269 27.42 -4.24 26.12
C LYS A 269 25.90 -4.25 26.35
N ILE A 270 25.18 -3.23 25.87
CA ILE A 270 23.73 -3.15 25.98
C ILE A 270 23.08 -4.23 25.11
N LEU A 271 23.56 -4.41 23.88
CA LEU A 271 23.03 -5.43 22.98
C LEU A 271 23.19 -6.84 23.55
N SER A 272 24.36 -7.19 24.09
CA SER A 272 24.57 -8.51 24.71
C SER A 272 23.63 -8.76 25.88
N ALA A 273 23.30 -7.73 26.66
CA ALA A 273 22.31 -7.85 27.73
C ALA A 273 20.89 -8.06 27.16
N ILE A 274 20.41 -7.15 26.33
CA ILE A 274 19.03 -7.15 25.78
C ILE A 274 18.73 -8.40 24.93
N MET A 275 19.73 -8.90 24.18
CA MET A 275 19.57 -10.09 23.32
C MET A 275 19.63 -11.40 24.09
N SER A 276 20.08 -11.39 25.36
CA SER A 276 20.11 -12.59 26.18
C SER A 276 18.70 -13.20 26.33
N SER A 277 18.62 -14.52 26.32
CA SER A 277 17.37 -15.25 26.57
C SER A 277 16.87 -15.13 28.00
N SER A 278 17.79 -14.83 28.94
CA SER A 278 17.49 -14.61 30.36
C SER A 278 17.14 -13.16 30.68
N PHE A 279 17.19 -12.23 29.70
CA PHE A 279 16.85 -10.83 29.91
C PHE A 279 15.36 -10.68 30.22
N ASN A 280 15.08 -10.10 31.34
CA ASN A 280 13.72 -9.72 31.76
C ASN A 280 13.73 -8.21 32.07
N ASP A 281 13.33 -7.80 33.25
CA ASP A 281 13.35 -6.38 33.65
C ASP A 281 14.71 -6.03 34.28
N ASP A 282 15.56 -5.32 33.51
CA ASP A 282 16.92 -4.98 34.00
C ASP A 282 17.16 -3.46 33.97
N LEU A 283 18.04 -3.02 34.89
CA LEU A 283 18.50 -1.64 34.96
C LEU A 283 19.71 -1.44 34.04
N LEU A 284 19.53 -0.69 32.96
CA LEU A 284 20.60 -0.37 32.03
C LEU A 284 20.97 1.11 32.07
N VAL A 285 22.24 1.41 31.79
CA VAL A 285 22.73 2.79 31.64
C VAL A 285 22.89 3.10 30.16
N ILE A 286 22.09 4.06 29.68
CA ILE A 286 22.09 4.52 28.29
C ILE A 286 22.35 6.02 28.30
N GLU A 287 23.36 6.49 27.55
CA GLU A 287 23.75 7.90 27.47
C GLU A 287 23.90 8.55 28.87
N GLY A 288 24.46 7.81 29.84
CA GLY A 288 24.71 8.28 31.21
C GLY A 288 23.48 8.33 32.11
N LYS A 289 22.32 7.87 31.67
CA LYS A 289 21.08 7.81 32.46
C LYS A 289 20.68 6.38 32.73
N GLN A 290 20.01 6.12 33.85
CA GLN A 290 19.52 4.81 34.24
C GLN A 290 18.09 4.60 33.72
N PHE A 291 17.85 3.49 33.04
CA PHE A 291 16.55 3.05 32.56
C PHE A 291 16.27 1.64 33.03
N VAL A 292 15.03 1.41 33.46
CA VAL A 292 14.48 0.06 33.58
C VAL A 292 14.03 -0.34 32.19
N VAL A 293 14.56 -1.43 31.69
CA VAL A 293 14.26 -1.93 30.33
C VAL A 293 13.53 -3.26 30.45
N THR A 294 12.33 -3.31 29.91
CA THR A 294 11.50 -4.52 29.86
C THR A 294 11.52 -5.09 28.43
N LYS A 295 11.66 -6.39 28.29
CA LYS A 295 11.58 -7.11 27.03
C LYS A 295 10.35 -8.03 27.02
N THR A 296 9.50 -7.87 26.04
CA THR A 296 8.33 -8.75 25.83
C THR A 296 8.45 -9.44 24.47
N ILE A 297 8.23 -10.75 24.43
CA ILE A 297 8.22 -11.52 23.20
C ILE A 297 6.88 -11.30 22.50
N LEU A 298 6.91 -10.90 21.23
CA LEU A 298 5.74 -10.80 20.38
C LEU A 298 5.59 -12.10 19.58
N SER A 299 4.43 -12.73 19.67
CA SER A 299 4.13 -13.97 18.98
C SER A 299 2.89 -13.81 18.11
N ALA A 300 2.92 -14.36 16.89
CA ALA A 300 1.78 -14.48 16.01
C ALA A 300 1.77 -15.89 15.41
N MET A 301 0.60 -16.53 15.40
CA MET A 301 0.42 -17.90 14.87
C MET A 301 1.44 -18.90 15.45
N ASP A 302 1.63 -18.87 16.78
CA ASP A 302 2.57 -19.73 17.53
C ASP A 302 4.06 -19.60 17.13
N LYS A 303 4.42 -18.51 16.47
CA LYS A 303 5.80 -18.19 16.12
C LYS A 303 6.21 -16.85 16.71
N THR A 304 7.46 -16.74 17.15
CA THR A 304 8.03 -15.45 17.54
C THR A 304 8.06 -14.53 16.33
N SER A 305 7.29 -13.44 16.39
CA SER A 305 7.24 -12.42 15.35
C SER A 305 8.24 -11.29 15.61
N GLY A 306 8.74 -11.17 16.84
CA GLY A 306 9.69 -10.13 17.21
C GLY A 306 9.69 -9.85 18.70
N TYR A 307 10.19 -8.66 19.06
CA TYR A 307 10.34 -8.23 20.43
C TYR A 307 9.84 -6.80 20.62
N PHE A 308 9.18 -6.57 21.75
CA PHE A 308 8.82 -5.25 22.24
C PHE A 308 9.73 -4.88 23.42
N PHE A 309 10.30 -3.70 23.39
CA PHE A 309 11.11 -3.15 24.46
C PHE A 309 10.50 -1.86 24.97
N SER A 310 10.41 -1.69 26.29
CA SER A 310 10.10 -0.43 26.94
C SER A 310 11.30 0.05 27.76
N PHE A 311 11.57 1.36 27.69
CA PHE A 311 12.68 2.03 28.38
C PHE A 311 12.11 3.12 29.27
N GLU A 312 11.98 2.86 30.56
CA GLU A 312 11.44 3.80 31.52
C GLU A 312 12.56 4.38 32.38
N ALA A 313 12.65 5.71 32.48
CA ALA A 313 13.68 6.36 33.26
C ALA A 313 13.53 6.04 34.77
N ALA A 314 14.57 5.50 35.40
CA ALA A 314 14.55 5.13 36.82
C ALA A 314 14.18 6.29 37.74
N ALA A 315 14.56 7.53 37.38
CA ALA A 315 14.16 8.73 38.09
C ALA A 315 12.63 8.98 38.04
N GLN A 316 11.98 8.65 36.94
CA GLN A 316 10.53 8.79 36.75
C GLN A 316 9.77 7.77 37.62
N ILE A 317 10.22 6.53 37.65
CA ILE A 317 9.66 5.47 38.51
C ILE A 317 9.73 5.88 39.98
N ARG A 318 10.90 6.38 40.44
CA ARG A 318 11.07 6.86 41.81
C ARG A 318 10.12 8.01 42.12
N LYS A 319 9.96 8.98 41.22
CA LYS A 319 9.04 10.12 41.41
C LYS A 319 7.57 9.66 41.44
N SER A 320 7.17 8.75 40.58
CA SER A 320 5.81 8.21 40.57
C SER A 320 5.51 7.41 41.84
N SER A 321 6.44 6.58 42.28
CA SER A 321 6.32 5.81 43.54
C SER A 321 6.23 6.74 44.76
N SER A 322 7.06 7.78 44.84
CA SER A 322 7.01 8.79 45.92
C SER A 322 5.67 9.54 45.95
N ASN A 323 5.16 9.94 44.75
CA ASN A 323 3.88 10.64 44.63
C ASN A 323 2.72 9.73 45.04
N LEU A 324 2.76 8.43 44.63
CA LEU A 324 1.74 7.46 45.03
C LEU A 324 1.75 7.25 46.55
N SER A 325 2.92 7.04 47.15
CA SER A 325 3.07 6.89 48.59
C SER A 325 2.53 8.11 49.36
N HIS A 326 2.78 9.32 48.86
CA HIS A 326 2.25 10.54 49.45
C HIS A 326 0.71 10.64 49.33
N LYS A 327 0.14 10.24 48.18
CA LYS A 327 -1.31 10.19 47.97
C LYS A 327 -1.98 9.15 48.91
N LEU A 328 -1.39 7.95 49.00
CA LEU A 328 -1.89 6.88 49.88
C LEU A 328 -1.84 7.31 51.37
N LYS A 329 -0.77 8.01 51.81
CA LYS A 329 -0.67 8.58 53.13
C LYS A 329 -1.77 9.61 53.41
N LYS A 330 -2.06 10.51 52.46
CA LYS A 330 -3.16 11.49 52.58
C LYS A 330 -4.54 10.83 52.69
N GLN A 331 -4.72 9.68 52.12
CA GLN A 331 -6.00 8.91 52.12
C GLN A 331 -6.09 7.95 53.33
N GLY A 332 -5.11 7.93 54.21
CA GLY A 332 -5.07 7.03 55.38
C GLY A 332 -4.79 5.56 55.01
N LEU A 333 -4.42 5.28 53.76
CA LEU A 333 -4.13 3.92 53.23
C LEU A 333 -2.62 3.64 53.38
N THR A 334 -2.06 3.73 54.58
CA THR A 334 -0.67 3.32 54.85
C THR A 334 -0.65 1.90 55.40
N ALA A 335 0.26 1.08 54.90
CA ALA A 335 0.58 -0.19 55.55
C ALA A 335 0.99 0.08 57.00
N ARG A 336 0.35 -0.57 57.96
CA ARG A 336 0.64 -0.42 59.40
C ARG A 336 2.02 -0.99 59.79
N TYR A 337 2.67 -1.74 58.90
CA TYR A 337 3.95 -2.40 59.13
C TYR A 337 4.92 -2.09 58.00
N THR A 338 6.09 -1.59 58.36
CA THR A 338 7.26 -1.55 57.45
C THR A 338 8.06 -2.84 57.58
N PHE A 339 8.92 -3.17 56.62
CA PHE A 339 9.76 -4.38 56.65
C PHE A 339 10.64 -4.52 57.89
N ASN A 340 10.89 -3.40 58.59
CA ASN A 340 11.64 -3.36 59.84
C ASN A 340 10.81 -3.69 61.09
N ASP A 341 9.51 -3.85 60.94
CA ASP A 341 8.62 -4.23 62.04
C ASP A 341 8.37 -5.75 62.15
N ILE A 342 9.05 -6.54 61.28
CA ILE A 342 8.85 -8.00 61.17
C ILE A 342 10.11 -8.79 61.62
N ILE A 343 11.14 -8.12 62.16
CA ILE A 343 12.33 -8.78 62.75
C ILE A 343 12.27 -8.75 64.26
#